data_8248488ae94b767f1c7d77b08f7fbfd4
#
_entry.id   8248488ae94b767f1c7d77b08f7fbfd4
#
_cell.length_a   1.000
_cell.length_b   1.000
_cell.length_c   1.000
_cell.angle_alpha   90.00
_cell.angle_beta   90.00
_cell.angle_gamma   90.00
#
_symmetry.space_group_name_H-M   'P 1'
#
loop_
_entity.id
_entity.type
_entity.pdbx_description
1 polymer ?
#
loop_
_entity_poly.entity_id
_entity_poly.type
_entity_poly.pdbx_seq_one_letter_code
_entity_poly.pdbx_strand_id
1 'polypeptide(L)'
;MAGLRRGMGLRTSRRGRLRGDRGDVAIEAVIVVPLLLALALVVIAAARLSLAGQTVDAAAQAAARAASLERDPGTGQSAAQAAAADVLAQENQPCTFTSVRAATSGLGVALGETSTVTATVSCHVPIGDLLLFGGGPGVRTMTSSFTSVVDTYRGRG
;
A
#
# COMPACT_ATOMS: atom_id res chain seq x y z
N MET A 1 4.03 15.66 -95.45
CA MET A 1 3.20 14.58 -94.88
C MET A 1 3.81 14.21 -93.50
N ALA A 2 3.13 14.59 -92.51
CA ALA A 2 3.60 14.56 -91.10
C ALA A 2 3.06 13.29 -90.44
N GLY A 3 3.92 12.56 -89.81
CA GLY A 3 3.61 11.37 -89.00
C GLY A 3 3.84 11.62 -87.57
N LEU A 4 2.73 11.88 -86.85
CA LEU A 4 2.74 12.00 -85.34
C LEU A 4 2.90 10.59 -84.72
N ARG A 5 3.96 10.34 -83.98
CA ARG A 5 4.06 9.20 -83.08
C ARG A 5 3.77 9.65 -81.66
N ARG A 6 2.59 9.27 -81.16
CA ARG A 6 2.21 9.38 -79.75
C ARG A 6 2.99 8.34 -78.94
N GLY A 7 3.89 8.82 -78.07
CA GLY A 7 4.51 8.00 -77.04
C GLY A 7 3.55 7.73 -75.89
N MET A 8 3.16 6.47 -75.77
CA MET A 8 2.34 5.98 -74.66
C MET A 8 3.23 5.74 -73.43
N GLY A 9 3.29 6.72 -72.53
CA GLY A 9 4.01 6.60 -71.26
C GLY A 9 3.35 5.56 -70.36
N LEU A 10 3.99 4.41 -70.16
CA LEU A 10 3.61 3.46 -69.14
C LEU A 10 3.83 4.08 -67.76
N ARG A 11 2.72 4.48 -67.09
CA ARG A 11 2.70 4.74 -65.66
C ARG A 11 2.87 3.39 -64.93
N THR A 12 4.08 3.06 -64.57
CA THR A 12 4.35 2.01 -63.59
C THR A 12 3.81 2.43 -62.26
N SER A 13 2.64 1.87 -61.92
CA SER A 13 2.03 1.97 -60.60
C SER A 13 2.97 1.37 -59.55
N ARG A 14 3.65 2.21 -58.78
CA ARG A 14 4.32 1.81 -57.54
C ARG A 14 3.29 1.39 -56.48
N ARG A 15 2.62 0.27 -56.70
CA ARG A 15 1.93 -0.50 -55.68
C ARG A 15 2.89 -1.48 -55.05
N GLY A 16 3.60 -1.05 -54.04
CA GLY A 16 4.48 -1.99 -53.38
C GLY A 16 5.23 -1.31 -52.27
N ARG A 17 4.66 -1.31 -51.07
CA ARG A 17 5.38 -1.36 -49.80
C ARG A 17 4.54 -0.81 -48.61
N LEU A 18 3.32 -1.32 -48.48
CA LEU A 18 2.57 -1.13 -47.24
C LEU A 18 2.36 -2.46 -46.47
N ARG A 19 3.15 -3.49 -46.78
CA ARG A 19 2.98 -4.82 -46.21
C ARG A 19 4.10 -5.23 -45.24
N GLY A 20 5.15 -4.40 -45.07
CA GLY A 20 6.27 -4.66 -44.18
C GLY A 20 6.04 -4.16 -42.73
N ASP A 21 5.44 -2.98 -42.54
CA ASP A 21 5.36 -2.33 -41.24
C ASP A 21 4.36 -2.97 -40.24
N ARG A 22 3.37 -3.74 -40.75
CA ARG A 22 2.39 -4.38 -39.85
C ARG A 22 2.94 -5.60 -39.12
N GLY A 23 3.96 -6.25 -39.65
CA GLY A 23 4.61 -7.39 -38.99
C GLY A 23 5.57 -6.97 -37.89
N ASP A 24 6.33 -5.90 -38.11
CA ASP A 24 7.31 -5.39 -37.14
C ASP A 24 6.64 -4.83 -35.88
N VAL A 25 5.58 -4.04 -36.05
CA VAL A 25 4.80 -3.51 -34.94
C VAL A 25 4.13 -4.62 -34.11
N ALA A 26 3.70 -5.72 -34.74
CA ALA A 26 3.09 -6.83 -34.03
C ALA A 26 4.11 -7.59 -33.17
N ILE A 27 5.34 -7.78 -33.66
CA ILE A 27 6.42 -8.45 -32.89
C ILE A 27 6.87 -7.57 -31.71
N GLU A 28 7.00 -6.28 -31.92
CA GLU A 28 7.34 -5.32 -30.86
C GLU A 28 6.26 -5.31 -29.76
N ALA A 29 4.98 -5.30 -30.13
CA ALA A 29 3.87 -5.34 -29.20
C ALA A 29 3.85 -6.63 -28.35
N VAL A 30 4.21 -7.77 -28.90
CA VAL A 30 4.26 -9.06 -28.18
C VAL A 30 5.26 -9.03 -27.02
N ILE A 31 6.33 -8.25 -27.14
CA ILE A 31 7.35 -8.13 -26.08
C ILE A 31 7.00 -6.95 -25.14
N VAL A 32 6.60 -5.82 -25.70
CA VAL A 32 6.37 -4.59 -24.92
C VAL A 32 5.13 -4.71 -24.02
N VAL A 33 4.04 -5.31 -24.51
CA VAL A 33 2.79 -5.43 -23.73
C VAL A 33 2.98 -6.26 -22.45
N PRO A 34 3.58 -7.46 -22.47
CA PRO A 34 3.83 -8.21 -21.23
C PRO A 34 4.76 -7.47 -20.26
N LEU A 35 5.76 -6.75 -20.77
CA LEU A 35 6.66 -5.97 -19.94
C LEU A 35 5.94 -4.82 -19.23
N LEU A 36 5.09 -4.09 -19.94
CA LEU A 36 4.28 -3.02 -19.36
C LEU A 36 3.28 -3.55 -18.33
N LEU A 37 2.65 -4.70 -18.59
CA LEU A 37 1.78 -5.36 -17.64
C LEU A 37 2.54 -5.77 -16.38
N ALA A 38 3.71 -6.38 -16.52
CA ALA A 38 4.55 -6.75 -15.38
C ALA A 38 4.94 -5.51 -14.55
N LEU A 39 5.33 -4.42 -15.20
CA LEU A 39 5.63 -3.17 -14.52
C LEU A 39 4.41 -2.61 -13.78
N ALA A 40 3.24 -2.60 -14.41
CA ALA A 40 2.00 -2.14 -13.78
C ALA A 40 1.66 -2.97 -12.54
N LEU A 41 1.84 -4.29 -12.58
CA LEU A 41 1.62 -5.17 -11.43
C LEU A 41 2.57 -4.87 -10.28
N VAL A 42 3.84 -4.60 -10.56
CA VAL A 42 4.82 -4.21 -9.52
C VAL A 42 4.43 -2.89 -8.86
N VAL A 43 3.99 -1.91 -9.64
CA VAL A 43 3.53 -0.61 -9.10
C VAL A 43 2.30 -0.78 -8.21
N ILE A 44 1.32 -1.59 -8.63
CA ILE A 44 0.13 -1.87 -7.83
C ILE A 44 0.50 -2.60 -6.53
N ALA A 45 1.39 -3.57 -6.58
CA ALA A 45 1.86 -4.28 -5.38
C ALA A 45 2.58 -3.33 -4.41
N ALA A 46 3.44 -2.45 -4.90
CA ALA A 46 4.12 -1.44 -4.08
C ALA A 46 3.13 -0.47 -3.43
N ALA A 47 2.12 0.00 -4.18
CA ALA A 47 1.07 0.88 -3.66
C ALA A 47 0.27 0.20 -2.53
N ARG A 48 -0.12 -1.06 -2.68
CA ARG A 48 -0.83 -1.82 -1.65
C ARG A 48 -0.01 -1.98 -0.36
N LEU A 49 1.29 -2.26 -0.49
CA LEU A 49 2.18 -2.33 0.67
C LEU A 49 2.31 -0.98 1.39
N SER A 50 2.39 0.11 0.64
CA SER A 50 2.43 1.46 1.21
C SER A 50 1.15 1.80 1.97
N LEU A 51 -0.02 1.47 1.41
CA LEU A 51 -1.31 1.66 2.08
C LEU A 51 -1.41 0.84 3.37
N ALA A 52 -1.00 -0.43 3.34
CA ALA A 52 -0.98 -1.27 4.53
C ALA A 52 -0.10 -0.67 5.63
N GLY A 53 1.06 -0.10 5.29
CA GLY A 53 1.92 0.62 6.22
C GLY A 53 1.20 1.81 6.87
N GLN A 54 0.53 2.64 6.08
CA GLN A 54 -0.23 3.80 6.57
C GLN A 54 -1.39 3.40 7.50
N THR A 55 -2.08 2.30 7.20
CA THR A 55 -3.13 1.77 8.06
C THR A 55 -2.58 1.32 9.41
N VAL A 56 -1.43 0.65 9.44
CA VAL A 56 -0.77 0.26 10.69
C VAL A 56 -0.30 1.48 11.49
N ASP A 57 0.19 2.53 10.81
CA ASP A 57 0.55 3.81 11.44
C ASP A 57 -0.68 4.48 12.08
N ALA A 58 -1.81 4.54 11.37
CA ALA A 58 -3.06 5.07 11.89
C ALA A 58 -3.56 4.26 13.10
N ALA A 59 -3.46 2.93 13.05
CA ALA A 59 -3.81 2.05 14.17
C ALA A 59 -2.92 2.31 15.41
N ALA A 60 -1.62 2.52 15.22
CA ALA A 60 -0.71 2.85 16.33
C ALA A 60 -1.03 4.22 16.94
N GLN A 61 -1.39 5.21 16.12
CA GLN A 61 -1.82 6.52 16.60
C GLN A 61 -3.13 6.45 17.41
N ALA A 62 -4.13 5.73 16.90
CA ALA A 62 -5.39 5.52 17.59
C ALA A 62 -5.18 4.78 18.92
N ALA A 63 -4.38 3.72 18.93
CA ALA A 63 -4.03 2.96 20.11
C ALA A 63 -3.34 3.82 21.19
N ALA A 64 -2.35 4.62 20.82
CA ALA A 64 -1.64 5.47 21.77
C ALA A 64 -2.56 6.56 22.36
N ARG A 65 -3.43 7.15 21.53
CA ARG A 65 -4.41 8.15 22.00
C ARG A 65 -5.43 7.51 22.93
N ALA A 66 -6.01 6.36 22.57
CA ALA A 66 -6.96 5.68 23.42
C ALA A 66 -6.34 5.32 24.77
N ALA A 67 -5.13 4.74 24.76
CA ALA A 67 -4.41 4.42 26.00
C ALA A 67 -4.11 5.64 26.85
N SER A 68 -3.75 6.79 26.24
CA SER A 68 -3.40 8.01 26.99
C SER A 68 -4.59 8.66 27.69
N LEU A 69 -5.82 8.32 27.31
CA LEU A 69 -7.05 8.81 27.96
C LEU A 69 -7.44 7.98 29.18
N GLU A 70 -6.89 6.79 29.33
CA GLU A 70 -7.18 5.88 30.43
C GLU A 70 -6.43 6.30 31.72
N ARG A 71 -6.94 5.85 32.86
CA ARG A 71 -6.40 6.20 34.19
C ARG A 71 -5.55 5.11 34.81
N ASP A 72 -5.75 3.88 34.32
CA ASP A 72 -5.12 2.68 34.82
C ASP A 72 -4.31 1.98 33.69
N PRO A 73 -3.12 1.45 33.99
CA PRO A 73 -2.30 0.76 33.00
C PRO A 73 -2.99 -0.42 32.31
N GLY A 74 -3.83 -1.16 33.04
CA GLY A 74 -4.55 -2.31 32.48
C GLY A 74 -5.63 -1.91 31.50
N THR A 75 -6.45 -0.91 31.86
CA THR A 75 -7.47 -0.32 30.98
C THR A 75 -6.82 0.37 29.78
N GLY A 76 -5.67 1.04 29.96
CA GLY A 76 -4.91 1.62 28.89
C GLY A 76 -4.44 0.62 27.84
N GLN A 77 -3.98 -0.56 28.26
CA GLN A 77 -3.60 -1.63 27.34
C GLN A 77 -4.82 -2.17 26.55
N SER A 78 -5.94 -2.39 27.23
CA SER A 78 -7.16 -2.89 26.58
C SER A 78 -7.77 -1.86 25.62
N ALA A 79 -7.79 -0.57 25.99
CA ALA A 79 -8.24 0.51 25.13
C ALA A 79 -7.35 0.65 23.88
N ALA A 80 -6.03 0.51 24.02
CA ALA A 80 -5.12 0.49 22.89
C ALA A 80 -5.42 -0.65 21.92
N GLN A 81 -5.68 -1.85 22.46
CA GLN A 81 -6.01 -3.03 21.63
C GLN A 81 -7.33 -2.85 20.87
N ALA A 82 -8.37 -2.36 21.55
CA ALA A 82 -9.66 -2.10 20.93
C ALA A 82 -9.54 -1.05 19.81
N ALA A 83 -8.92 0.11 20.09
CA ALA A 83 -8.77 1.17 19.11
C ALA A 83 -7.95 0.75 17.87
N ALA A 84 -6.88 -0.02 18.06
CA ALA A 84 -6.11 -0.54 16.95
C ALA A 84 -6.92 -1.53 16.11
N ALA A 85 -7.68 -2.43 16.76
CA ALA A 85 -8.52 -3.42 16.07
C ALA A 85 -9.61 -2.73 15.24
N ASP A 86 -10.24 -1.68 15.79
CA ASP A 86 -11.27 -0.90 15.10
C ASP A 86 -10.74 -0.24 13.82
N VAL A 87 -9.56 0.39 13.88
CA VAL A 87 -8.94 1.03 12.71
C VAL A 87 -8.59 -0.02 11.64
N LEU A 88 -7.98 -1.14 12.03
CA LEU A 88 -7.63 -2.21 11.10
C LEU A 88 -8.87 -2.82 10.43
N ALA A 89 -9.98 -2.96 11.17
CA ALA A 89 -11.25 -3.46 10.66
C ALA A 89 -11.93 -2.46 9.71
N GLN A 90 -11.95 -1.17 10.05
CA GLN A 90 -12.55 -0.12 9.21
C GLN A 90 -11.85 -0.01 7.86
N GLU A 91 -10.54 -0.14 7.84
CA GLU A 91 -9.73 -0.09 6.62
C GLU A 91 -9.68 -1.44 5.88
N ASN A 92 -10.39 -2.46 6.37
CA ASN A 92 -10.37 -3.82 5.82
C ASN A 92 -8.94 -4.34 5.62
N GLN A 93 -8.02 -4.02 6.54
CA GLN A 93 -6.63 -4.44 6.44
C GLN A 93 -6.50 -5.93 6.77
N PRO A 94 -6.10 -6.78 5.79
CA PRO A 94 -5.94 -8.21 6.05
C PRO A 94 -4.67 -8.47 6.86
N CYS A 95 -4.83 -8.71 8.17
CA CYS A 95 -3.75 -9.14 9.05
C CYS A 95 -3.95 -10.61 9.41
N THR A 96 -3.02 -11.49 9.08
CA THR A 96 -3.06 -12.90 9.52
C THR A 96 -2.74 -13.03 11.00
N PHE A 97 -2.01 -12.08 11.54
CA PHE A 97 -1.71 -11.94 12.96
C PHE A 97 -1.56 -10.47 13.30
N THR A 98 -2.14 -10.04 14.42
CA THR A 98 -2.00 -8.68 14.94
C THR A 98 -1.51 -8.73 16.38
N SER A 99 -0.52 -7.90 16.73
CA SER A 99 -0.13 -7.68 18.10
C SER A 99 -0.12 -6.19 18.42
N VAL A 100 -0.69 -5.83 19.58
CA VAL A 100 -0.76 -4.46 20.09
C VAL A 100 -0.15 -4.42 21.47
N ARG A 101 0.85 -3.59 21.69
CA ARG A 101 1.52 -3.38 22.98
C ARG A 101 1.53 -1.90 23.29
N ALA A 102 1.00 -1.53 24.45
CA ALA A 102 1.07 -0.17 24.96
C ALA A 102 1.97 -0.13 26.19
N ALA A 103 2.99 0.72 26.15
CA ALA A 103 3.80 1.05 27.32
C ALA A 103 3.04 2.06 28.18
N THR A 104 2.22 1.55 29.09
CA THR A 104 1.27 2.33 29.90
C THR A 104 1.80 2.77 31.26
N SER A 105 3.10 2.57 31.52
CA SER A 105 3.75 2.99 32.78
C SER A 105 3.58 4.49 33.09
N GLY A 106 3.53 5.33 32.03
CA GLY A 106 3.26 6.76 32.17
C GLY A 106 1.89 7.10 32.76
N LEU A 107 0.93 6.16 32.76
CA LEU A 107 -0.38 6.38 33.39
C LEU A 107 -0.33 6.39 34.95
N GLY A 108 0.71 5.80 35.53
CA GLY A 108 0.91 5.72 36.99
C GLY A 108 1.66 6.91 37.59
N VAL A 109 2.13 7.86 36.78
CA VAL A 109 2.94 9.00 37.24
C VAL A 109 2.11 9.99 38.05
N ALA A 110 2.73 10.69 39.02
CA ALA A 110 2.06 11.64 39.90
C ALA A 110 1.39 12.78 39.13
N LEU A 111 0.33 13.37 39.72
CA LEU A 111 -0.35 14.54 39.15
C LEU A 111 0.63 15.72 39.03
N GLY A 112 0.60 16.42 37.92
CA GLY A 112 1.51 17.54 37.64
C GLY A 112 2.80 17.16 36.91
N GLU A 113 3.12 15.87 36.78
CA GLU A 113 4.25 15.41 35.98
C GLU A 113 3.83 15.08 34.56
N THR A 114 4.64 15.49 33.60
CA THR A 114 4.45 15.11 32.16
C THR A 114 4.83 13.65 31.95
N SER A 115 3.94 12.91 31.35
CA SER A 115 4.18 11.52 31.01
C SER A 115 3.66 11.19 29.62
N THR A 116 4.12 10.07 29.06
CA THR A 116 3.74 9.60 27.73
C THR A 116 3.36 8.14 27.74
N VAL A 117 2.52 7.78 26.80
CA VAL A 117 2.19 6.39 26.48
C VAL A 117 2.63 6.12 25.05
N THR A 118 3.36 5.03 24.86
CA THR A 118 3.77 4.58 23.51
C THR A 118 3.04 3.29 23.16
N ALA A 119 2.30 3.29 22.06
CA ALA A 119 1.68 2.10 21.54
C ALA A 119 2.45 1.61 20.30
N THR A 120 2.69 0.31 20.24
CA THR A 120 3.30 -0.38 19.09
C THR A 120 2.30 -1.40 18.54
N VAL A 121 2.00 -1.27 17.26
CA VAL A 121 1.11 -2.17 16.52
C VAL A 121 1.93 -2.91 15.47
N SER A 122 1.79 -4.24 15.42
CA SER A 122 2.38 -5.07 14.38
C SER A 122 1.28 -5.88 13.68
N CYS A 123 1.26 -5.84 12.36
CA CYS A 123 0.35 -6.58 11.49
C CYS A 123 1.14 -7.45 10.53
N HIS A 124 0.79 -8.71 10.43
CA HIS A 124 1.34 -9.63 9.44
C HIS A 124 0.45 -9.63 8.20
N VAL A 125 0.88 -8.94 7.15
CA VAL A 125 0.17 -8.81 5.88
C VAL A 125 0.53 -9.96 4.96
N PRO A 126 -0.46 -10.77 4.46
CA PRO A 126 -0.19 -11.81 3.49
C PRO A 126 0.20 -11.19 2.14
N ILE A 127 1.33 -11.60 1.57
CA ILE A 127 1.80 -11.12 0.27
C ILE A 127 1.25 -11.97 -0.87
N GLY A 128 0.75 -13.18 -0.57
CA GLY A 128 0.27 -14.13 -1.57
C GLY A 128 -0.81 -13.58 -2.50
N ASP A 129 -1.67 -12.69 -2.00
CA ASP A 129 -2.73 -12.03 -2.79
C ASP A 129 -2.23 -10.87 -3.66
N LEU A 130 -0.98 -10.44 -3.49
CA LEU A 130 -0.37 -9.37 -4.27
C LEU A 130 0.18 -9.85 -5.62
N LEU A 131 0.46 -11.14 -5.73
CA LEU A 131 0.90 -11.77 -6.97
C LEU A 131 -0.32 -12.38 -7.65
N LEU A 132 -0.74 -11.82 -8.77
CA LEU A 132 -1.89 -12.26 -9.60
C LEU A 132 -1.85 -13.74 -10.03
N PHE A 133 -0.76 -14.43 -9.79
CA PHE A 133 -0.54 -15.84 -10.13
C PHE A 133 -0.71 -16.79 -8.94
N GLY A 134 -1.38 -16.33 -7.87
CA GLY A 134 -1.84 -17.21 -6.80
C GLY A 134 -0.74 -17.85 -5.96
N GLY A 135 -0.60 -17.38 -4.71
CA GLY A 135 -0.14 -18.27 -3.65
C GLY A 135 1.35 -18.50 -3.52
N GLY A 136 2.16 -17.45 -3.57
CA GLY A 136 3.48 -17.55 -2.96
C GLY A 136 3.35 -17.52 -1.42
N PRO A 137 4.06 -18.40 -0.66
CA PRO A 137 4.14 -18.28 0.78
C PRO A 137 4.95 -17.03 1.12
N GLY A 138 4.30 -15.99 1.61
CA GLY A 138 4.98 -14.78 2.02
C GLY A 138 4.08 -13.96 2.93
N VAL A 139 4.63 -13.60 4.09
CA VAL A 139 4.02 -12.66 5.03
C VAL A 139 5.00 -11.53 5.25
N ARG A 140 4.53 -10.28 5.13
CA ARG A 140 5.31 -9.11 5.49
C ARG A 140 4.80 -8.55 6.81
N THR A 141 5.69 -8.42 7.78
CA THR A 141 5.37 -7.76 9.04
C THR A 141 5.51 -6.25 8.86
N MET A 142 4.42 -5.54 9.11
CA MET A 142 4.39 -4.08 9.23
C MET A 142 4.32 -3.75 10.72
N THR A 143 5.21 -2.88 11.19
CA THR A 143 5.23 -2.46 12.60
C THR A 143 5.32 -0.96 12.65
N SER A 144 4.46 -0.36 13.47
CA SER A 144 4.47 1.07 13.74
C SER A 144 4.37 1.34 15.23
N SER A 145 4.95 2.45 15.66
CA SER A 145 4.91 2.92 17.05
C SER A 145 4.54 4.39 17.08
N PHE A 146 3.65 4.74 17.98
CA PHE A 146 3.25 6.13 18.20
C PHE A 146 3.26 6.46 19.70
N THR A 147 3.65 7.70 20.03
CA THR A 147 3.71 8.18 21.40
C THR A 147 2.69 9.30 21.60
N SER A 148 1.81 9.16 22.59
CA SER A 148 0.83 10.18 23.00
C SER A 148 1.17 10.73 24.38
N VAL A 149 0.95 12.03 24.57
CA VAL A 149 1.12 12.68 25.86
C VAL A 149 -0.08 12.36 26.74
N VAL A 150 0.18 12.09 27.99
CA VAL A 150 -0.86 11.91 29.03
C VAL A 150 -1.22 13.27 29.61
N ASP A 151 -2.53 13.53 29.80
CA ASP A 151 -2.98 14.77 30.41
C ASP A 151 -2.46 14.86 31.85
N THR A 152 -1.71 15.93 32.15
CA THR A 152 -1.05 16.19 33.40
C THR A 152 -2.03 16.53 34.55
N TYR A 153 -3.21 17.06 34.21
CA TYR A 153 -4.21 17.57 35.17
C TYR A 153 -5.47 16.71 35.31
N ARG A 154 -5.49 15.53 34.72
CA ARG A 154 -6.66 14.65 34.82
C ARG A 154 -6.89 14.20 36.25
N GLY A 155 -8.11 14.42 36.75
CA GLY A 155 -8.52 13.98 38.08
C GLY A 155 -8.48 12.45 38.19
N ARG A 156 -7.84 11.95 39.25
CA ARG A 156 -7.98 10.58 39.71
C ARG A 156 -9.18 10.53 40.62
N GLY A 157 -10.36 10.22 40.08
CA GLY A 157 -11.54 9.93 40.86
C GLY A 157 -11.66 8.45 41.09
#